data_f4b3fb01efc22640dbce1effddf6b5e0
#
_entry.id   f4b3fb01efc22640dbce1effddf6b5e0
#
_cell.length_a   1.000
_cell.length_b   1.000
_cell.length_c   1.000
_cell.angle_alpha   90.00
_cell.angle_beta   90.00
_cell.angle_gamma   90.00
#
_symmetry.space_group_name_H-M   'P 1'
#
loop_
_entity.id
_entity.type
_entity.pdbx_description
1 polymer ?
#
loop_
_entity_poly.entity_id
_entity_poly.type
_entity_poly.pdbx_seq_one_letter_code
_entity_poly.pdbx_strand_id
1 'polypeptide(L)'
;MKHAPGFLAIVNDAKTLVKQWDFQEVKSRLDAGETFTLVDVREDNEWERGHLPGAIHFGKGIIERDIEASVPDKSATLVLYCGGGFRSALAADNLQKMGYTNCISMDGGWRAWTEAGFPTDQTLPEKPE
;
A
#
# COMPACT_ATOMS: atom_id res chain seq x y z
N MET A 1 3.91 -18.06 4.38
CA MET A 1 4.33 -18.42 3.03
C MET A 1 5.82 -18.13 2.84
N LYS A 2 6.49 -19.05 2.20
CA LYS A 2 7.92 -18.90 1.95
C LYS A 2 8.13 -18.21 0.60
N HIS A 3 8.86 -17.11 0.59
CA HIS A 3 9.14 -16.38 -0.64
C HIS A 3 10.47 -16.84 -1.26
N ALA A 4 10.56 -16.74 -2.58
CA ALA A 4 11.76 -17.14 -3.30
C ALA A 4 12.93 -16.20 -3.00
N PRO A 5 14.18 -16.70 -3.04
CA PRO A 5 15.35 -15.89 -2.67
C PRO A 5 15.54 -14.65 -3.55
N GLY A 6 15.28 -14.74 -4.86
CA GLY A 6 15.42 -13.59 -5.74
C GLY A 6 14.43 -12.48 -5.41
N PHE A 7 13.19 -12.86 -5.12
CA PHE A 7 12.18 -11.89 -4.71
C PHE A 7 12.58 -11.22 -3.40
N LEU A 8 13.01 -12.01 -2.41
CA LEU A 8 13.45 -11.46 -1.14
C LEU A 8 14.64 -10.52 -1.30
N ALA A 9 15.56 -10.82 -2.23
CA ALA A 9 16.71 -9.96 -2.44
C ALA A 9 16.30 -8.56 -2.89
N ILE A 10 15.41 -8.45 -3.90
CA ILE A 10 14.98 -7.13 -4.36
C ILE A 10 14.09 -6.42 -3.34
N VAL A 11 13.28 -7.16 -2.60
CA VAL A 11 12.45 -6.58 -1.54
C VAL A 11 13.32 -6.02 -0.42
N ASN A 12 14.31 -6.79 0.03
CA ASN A 12 15.18 -6.34 1.11
C ASN A 12 16.00 -5.12 0.68
N ASP A 13 16.42 -5.07 -0.57
CA ASP A 13 17.08 -3.89 -1.10
C ASP A 13 16.15 -2.67 -1.09
N ALA A 14 14.94 -2.83 -1.61
CA ALA A 14 13.95 -1.75 -1.63
C ALA A 14 13.65 -1.25 -0.21
N LYS A 15 13.55 -2.15 0.76
CA LYS A 15 13.27 -1.77 2.15
C LYS A 15 14.35 -0.89 2.76
N THR A 16 15.58 -0.94 2.26
CA THR A 16 16.63 -0.02 2.72
C THR A 16 16.50 1.36 2.13
N LEU A 17 15.72 1.53 1.08
CA LEU A 17 15.61 2.77 0.31
C LEU A 17 14.31 3.52 0.56
N VAL A 18 13.32 2.89 1.20
CA VAL A 18 12.01 3.49 1.42
C VAL A 18 11.72 3.58 2.92
N LYS A 19 10.89 4.55 3.30
CA LYS A 19 10.37 4.64 4.66
C LYS A 19 9.37 3.52 4.88
N GLN A 20 9.32 3.04 6.10
CA GLN A 20 8.32 2.07 6.50
C GLN A 20 7.65 2.54 7.78
N TRP A 21 6.32 2.44 7.81
CA TRP A 21 5.54 2.53 9.05
C TRP A 21 4.91 1.17 9.26
N ASP A 22 4.94 0.64 10.47
CA ASP A 22 4.22 -0.59 10.70
C ASP A 22 2.71 -0.32 10.70
N PHE A 23 1.92 -1.39 10.58
CA PHE A 23 0.47 -1.24 10.43
C PHE A 23 -0.17 -0.57 11.65
N GLN A 24 0.42 -0.70 12.83
CA GLN A 24 -0.09 -0.06 14.04
C GLN A 24 0.14 1.44 14.01
N GLU A 25 1.27 1.87 13.49
CA GLU A 25 1.56 3.28 13.31
C GLU A 25 0.60 3.90 12.29
N VAL A 26 0.34 3.21 11.18
CA VAL A 26 -0.63 3.69 10.19
C VAL A 26 -2.00 3.86 10.84
N LYS A 27 -2.43 2.86 11.62
CA LYS A 27 -3.73 2.94 12.33
C LYS A 27 -3.77 4.14 13.26
N SER A 28 -2.71 4.36 14.04
CA SER A 28 -2.64 5.49 14.97
C SER A 28 -2.72 6.83 14.24
N ARG A 29 -2.05 6.95 13.11
CA ARG A 29 -2.07 8.19 12.32
C ARG A 29 -3.43 8.46 11.71
N LEU A 30 -4.10 7.41 11.21
CA LEU A 30 -5.46 7.54 10.71
C LEU A 30 -6.42 7.95 11.83
N ASP A 31 -6.30 7.35 13.00
CA ASP A 31 -7.15 7.66 14.14
C ASP A 31 -6.91 9.09 14.65
N ALA A 32 -5.70 9.60 14.50
CA ALA A 32 -5.35 10.97 14.86
C ALA A 32 -5.82 12.00 13.83
N GLY A 33 -6.39 11.55 12.70
CA GLY A 33 -6.90 12.44 11.67
C GLY A 33 -5.83 12.99 10.73
N GLU A 34 -4.64 12.36 10.70
CA GLU A 34 -3.61 12.77 9.73
C GLU A 34 -4.09 12.50 8.31
N THR A 35 -3.72 13.43 7.43
CA THR A 35 -4.10 13.34 6.01
C THR A 35 -2.96 12.77 5.20
N PHE A 36 -3.20 11.65 4.55
CA PHE A 36 -2.29 11.08 3.55
C PHE A 36 -3.10 10.21 2.61
N THR A 37 -2.50 9.89 1.47
CA THR A 37 -3.15 9.01 0.49
C THR A 37 -2.75 7.58 0.79
N LEU A 38 -3.73 6.75 1.08
CA LEU A 38 -3.52 5.33 1.36
C LEU A 38 -3.78 4.54 0.09
N VAL A 39 -2.80 3.77 -0.36
CA VAL A 39 -2.84 3.09 -1.66
C VAL A 39 -2.68 1.60 -1.46
N ASP A 40 -3.64 0.84 -1.95
CA ASP A 40 -3.58 -0.61 -2.00
C ASP A 40 -2.92 -1.03 -3.30
N VAL A 41 -1.78 -1.71 -3.22
CA VAL A 41 -1.05 -2.15 -4.42
C VAL A 41 -1.23 -3.63 -4.72
N ARG A 42 -2.20 -4.28 -4.05
CA ARG A 42 -2.48 -5.70 -4.27
C ARG A 42 -3.21 -5.89 -5.60
N GLU A 43 -3.43 -7.16 -5.95
CA GLU A 43 -4.14 -7.52 -7.16
C GLU A 43 -5.63 -7.22 -7.04
N ASP A 44 -6.32 -7.13 -8.18
CA ASP A 44 -7.75 -6.78 -8.21
C ASP A 44 -8.59 -7.73 -7.37
N ASN A 45 -8.32 -9.03 -7.45
CA ASN A 45 -9.11 -10.02 -6.70
C ASN A 45 -8.89 -9.89 -5.19
N GLU A 46 -7.73 -9.43 -4.76
CA GLU A 46 -7.49 -9.17 -3.34
C GLU A 46 -8.26 -7.94 -2.88
N TRP A 47 -8.21 -6.87 -3.66
CA TRP A 47 -8.94 -5.63 -3.38
C TRP A 47 -10.44 -5.87 -3.25
N GLU A 48 -10.99 -6.67 -4.14
CA GLU A 48 -12.43 -6.93 -4.17
C GLU A 48 -12.94 -7.64 -2.92
N ARG A 49 -12.09 -8.40 -2.27
CA ARG A 49 -12.45 -9.12 -1.04
C ARG A 49 -12.41 -8.26 0.19
N GLY A 50 -11.83 -7.07 0.09
CA GLY A 50 -11.74 -6.13 1.19
C GLY A 50 -10.46 -5.33 1.12
N HIS A 51 -10.51 -4.13 1.70
CA HIS A 51 -9.37 -3.22 1.71
C HIS A 51 -9.47 -2.30 2.92
N LEU A 52 -8.43 -1.53 3.19
CA LEU A 52 -8.46 -0.56 4.27
C LEU A 52 -9.43 0.57 3.94
N PRO A 53 -10.17 1.09 4.96
CA PRO A 53 -11.09 2.20 4.72
C PRO A 53 -10.37 3.41 4.15
N GLY A 54 -10.96 4.03 3.14
CA GLY A 54 -10.38 5.23 2.52
C GLY A 54 -9.25 4.98 1.55
N ALA A 55 -8.84 3.74 1.35
CA ALA A 55 -7.76 3.42 0.41
C ALA A 55 -8.23 3.57 -1.03
N ILE A 56 -7.30 3.94 -1.90
CA ILE A 56 -7.50 3.87 -3.35
C ILE A 56 -6.71 2.68 -3.87
N HIS A 57 -7.14 2.14 -5.00
CA HIS A 57 -6.51 0.94 -5.56
C HIS A 57 -5.69 1.27 -6.79
N PHE A 58 -4.39 1.00 -6.70
CA PHE A 58 -3.48 1.00 -7.85
C PHE A 58 -2.60 -0.24 -7.72
N GLY A 59 -2.96 -1.31 -8.39
CA GLY A 59 -2.18 -2.53 -8.36
C GLY A 59 -0.74 -2.28 -8.77
N LYS A 60 0.17 -3.03 -8.19
CA LYS A 60 1.61 -2.83 -8.42
C LYS A 60 1.97 -2.87 -9.91
N GLY A 61 1.25 -3.67 -10.70
CA GLY A 61 1.55 -3.79 -12.13
C GLY A 61 1.21 -2.55 -12.96
N ILE A 62 0.41 -1.63 -12.42
CA ILE A 62 -0.02 -0.45 -13.20
C ILE A 62 0.22 0.86 -12.47
N ILE A 63 0.70 0.82 -11.23
CA ILE A 63 0.76 2.05 -10.42
C ILE A 63 1.70 3.10 -11.03
N GLU A 64 2.83 2.68 -11.58
CA GLU A 64 3.77 3.63 -12.19
C GLU A 64 3.13 4.36 -13.38
N ARG A 65 2.28 3.65 -14.12
CA ARG A 65 1.61 4.24 -15.27
C ARG A 65 0.52 5.22 -14.87
N ASP A 66 -0.20 4.92 -13.78
CA ASP A 66 -1.48 5.57 -13.53
C ASP A 66 -1.49 6.54 -12.35
N ILE A 67 -0.50 6.49 -11.45
CA ILE A 67 -0.57 7.28 -10.20
C ILE A 67 -0.52 8.78 -10.42
N GLU A 68 0.23 9.24 -11.43
CA GLU A 68 0.45 10.68 -11.61
C GLU A 68 -0.81 11.45 -11.92
N ALA A 69 -1.76 10.82 -12.62
CA ALA A 69 -3.04 11.46 -12.91
C ALA A 69 -3.87 11.68 -11.65
N SER A 70 -3.79 10.76 -10.69
CA SER A 70 -4.57 10.84 -9.45
C SER A 70 -3.86 11.63 -8.36
N VAL A 71 -2.53 11.57 -8.32
CA VAL A 71 -1.73 12.24 -7.30
C VAL A 71 -0.60 12.99 -8.01
N PRO A 72 -0.93 14.14 -8.63
CA PRO A 72 0.09 14.91 -9.37
C PRO A 72 1.11 15.57 -8.46
N ASP A 73 0.80 15.80 -7.19
CA ASP A 73 1.70 16.44 -6.25
C ASP A 73 2.77 15.44 -5.79
N LYS A 74 3.99 15.64 -6.25
CA LYS A 74 5.11 14.72 -5.94
C LYS A 74 5.55 14.81 -4.47
N SER A 75 5.10 15.82 -3.73
CA SER A 75 5.39 15.94 -2.30
C SER A 75 4.29 15.34 -1.42
N ALA A 76 3.22 14.83 -2.02
CA ALA A 76 2.14 14.21 -1.26
C ALA A 76 2.65 13.01 -0.48
N THR A 77 2.10 12.82 0.72
CA THR A 77 2.40 11.63 1.52
C THR A 77 1.60 10.45 0.99
N LEU A 78 2.30 9.43 0.52
CA LEU A 78 1.70 8.21 0.01
C LEU A 78 2.06 7.05 0.93
N VAL A 79 1.05 6.39 1.47
CA VAL A 79 1.24 5.19 2.27
C VAL A 79 0.73 4.01 1.46
N LEU A 80 1.62 3.12 1.08
CA LEU A 80 1.31 1.99 0.23
C LEU A 80 1.29 0.71 1.06
N TYR A 81 0.31 -0.16 0.78
CA TYR A 81 0.28 -1.45 1.45
C TYR A 81 -0.04 -2.58 0.47
N CYS A 82 0.40 -3.77 0.84
CA CYS A 82 0.07 -5.00 0.14
C CYS A 82 -0.31 -6.07 1.15
N GLY A 83 -0.09 -7.33 0.85
CA GLY A 83 -0.44 -8.42 1.77
C GLY A 83 0.43 -8.45 3.02
N GLY A 84 1.74 -8.28 2.87
CA GLY A 84 2.69 -8.39 3.98
C GLY A 84 3.78 -7.34 4.01
N GLY A 85 3.74 -6.35 3.13
CA GLY A 85 4.75 -5.28 3.11
C GLY A 85 5.87 -5.49 2.10
N PHE A 86 5.79 -6.51 1.27
CA PHE A 86 6.85 -6.83 0.30
C PHE A 86 6.63 -6.11 -1.03
N ARG A 87 5.46 -6.30 -1.66
CA ARG A 87 5.14 -5.63 -2.93
C ARG A 87 5.08 -4.11 -2.75
N SER A 88 4.59 -3.65 -1.59
CA SER A 88 4.48 -2.21 -1.33
C SER A 88 5.86 -1.55 -1.21
N ALA A 89 6.87 -2.25 -0.69
CA ALA A 89 8.23 -1.72 -0.64
C ALA A 89 8.77 -1.52 -2.07
N LEU A 90 8.54 -2.49 -2.96
CA LEU A 90 8.97 -2.37 -4.34
C LEU A 90 8.24 -1.23 -5.06
N ALA A 91 6.93 -1.10 -4.84
CA ALA A 91 6.16 -0.03 -5.44
C ALA A 91 6.63 1.34 -4.94
N ALA A 92 6.84 1.48 -3.63
CA ALA A 92 7.30 2.73 -3.06
C ALA A 92 8.66 3.15 -3.63
N ASP A 93 9.58 2.20 -3.80
CA ASP A 93 10.87 2.48 -4.39
C ASP A 93 10.75 3.00 -5.82
N ASN A 94 9.88 2.35 -6.62
CA ASN A 94 9.66 2.81 -7.99
C ASN A 94 9.05 4.21 -8.04
N LEU A 95 8.12 4.52 -7.15
CA LEU A 95 7.52 5.85 -7.13
C LEU A 95 8.55 6.92 -6.74
N GLN A 96 9.51 6.58 -5.88
CA GLN A 96 10.61 7.49 -5.58
C GLN A 96 11.43 7.81 -6.83
N LYS A 97 11.64 6.81 -7.69
CA LYS A 97 12.34 7.03 -8.96
C LYS A 97 11.58 7.94 -9.90
N MET A 98 10.26 8.04 -9.74
CA MET A 98 9.42 8.95 -10.51
C MET A 98 9.37 10.35 -9.93
N GLY A 99 10.02 10.58 -8.78
CA GLY A 99 10.10 11.89 -8.18
C GLY A 99 9.21 12.11 -6.96
N TYR A 100 8.45 11.10 -6.53
CA TYR A 100 7.69 11.20 -5.29
C TYR A 100 8.65 11.19 -4.11
N THR A 101 8.49 12.14 -3.20
CA THR A 101 9.47 12.36 -2.14
C THR A 101 9.05 11.83 -0.77
N ASN A 102 7.83 11.35 -0.64
CA ASN A 102 7.32 10.90 0.67
C ASN A 102 6.48 9.64 0.52
N CYS A 103 7.12 8.58 0.09
CA CYS A 103 6.49 7.27 -0.08
C CYS A 103 6.82 6.39 1.12
N ILE A 104 5.80 5.84 1.74
CA ILE A 104 5.93 4.98 2.92
C ILE A 104 5.31 3.63 2.59
N SER A 105 6.02 2.54 2.90
CA SER A 105 5.48 1.19 2.80
C SER A 105 4.96 0.76 4.16
N MET A 106 3.73 0.26 4.22
CA MET A 106 3.15 -0.22 5.48
C MET A 106 3.64 -1.64 5.76
N ASP A 107 4.48 -1.77 6.76
CA ASP A 107 4.97 -3.08 7.18
C ASP A 107 3.84 -3.85 7.85
N GLY A 108 3.84 -5.17 7.65
CA GLY A 108 2.77 -6.04 8.13
C GLY A 108 1.58 -6.15 7.18
N GLY A 109 1.28 -5.10 6.46
CA GLY A 109 0.29 -5.08 5.39
C GLY A 109 -1.12 -5.49 5.80
N TRP A 110 -1.88 -5.91 4.80
CA TRP A 110 -3.26 -6.36 4.99
C TRP A 110 -3.38 -7.49 6.01
N ARG A 111 -2.42 -8.43 5.97
CA ARG A 111 -2.48 -9.58 6.87
C ARG A 111 -2.43 -9.16 8.34
N ALA A 112 -1.44 -8.35 8.71
CA ALA A 112 -1.32 -7.92 10.10
C ALA A 112 -2.49 -7.04 10.51
N TRP A 113 -2.97 -6.19 9.59
CA TRP A 113 -4.12 -5.32 9.83
C TRP A 113 -5.37 -6.12 10.18
N THR A 114 -5.66 -7.14 9.38
CA THR A 114 -6.86 -7.95 9.60
C THR A 114 -6.73 -8.87 10.80
N GLU A 115 -5.54 -9.40 11.05
CA GLU A 115 -5.29 -10.23 12.22
C GLU A 115 -5.45 -9.45 13.52
N ALA A 116 -5.17 -8.15 13.49
CA ALA A 116 -5.38 -7.28 14.64
C ALA A 116 -6.84 -6.87 14.83
N GLY A 117 -7.71 -7.22 13.89
CA GLY A 117 -9.12 -6.88 13.95
C GLY A 117 -9.43 -5.43 13.60
N PHE A 118 -8.53 -4.75 12.91
CA PHE A 118 -8.74 -3.36 12.52
C PHE A 118 -9.78 -3.26 11.40
N PRO A 119 -10.45 -2.09 11.24
CA PRO A 119 -11.57 -1.97 10.30
C PRO A 119 -11.18 -2.20 8.86
N THR A 120 -12.09 -2.79 8.10
CA THR A 120 -11.92 -2.99 6.66
C THR A 120 -13.22 -2.64 5.95
N ASP A 121 -13.10 -2.30 4.68
CA ASP A 121 -14.23 -2.06 3.80
C ASP A 121 -14.24 -3.09 2.67
N GLN A 122 -15.39 -3.26 2.05
CA GLN A 122 -15.52 -4.05 0.84
C GLN A 122 -16.09 -3.17 -0.26
N THR A 123 -15.49 -3.30 -1.45
CA THR A 123 -15.97 -2.57 -2.61
C THR A 123 -16.61 -3.52 -3.61
N LEU A 124 -17.33 -4.48 -3.11
CA LEU A 124 -18.11 -5.31 -4.03
C LEU A 124 -19.13 -4.44 -4.72
N PRO A 125 -19.28 -4.57 -6.03
CA PRO A 125 -20.33 -3.83 -6.72
C PRO A 125 -21.67 -4.18 -6.11
N GLU A 126 -22.52 -3.17 -6.03
CA GLU A 126 -23.88 -3.41 -5.58
C GLU A 126 -24.51 -4.45 -6.48
N LYS A 127 -25.12 -5.44 -5.87
CA LYS A 127 -25.80 -6.44 -6.66
C LYS A 127 -27.09 -5.84 -7.18
N PRO A 128 -27.39 -5.99 -8.47
CA PRO A 128 -28.69 -5.57 -8.96
C PRO A 128 -29.77 -6.37 -8.26
N GLU A 129 -30.80 -5.72 -7.89
CA GLU A 129 -31.92 -6.33 -7.20
C GLU A 129 -32.87 -7.01 -8.16
#